data_d056a4710424050d7e9b5a6bdbffba80
#
_entry.id   d056a4710424050d7e9b5a6bdbffba80
#
_cell.length_a   1.000
_cell.length_b   1.000
_cell.length_c   1.000
_cell.angle_alpha   90.00
_cell.angle_beta   90.00
_cell.angle_gamma   90.00
#
_symmetry.space_group_name_H-M   'P 1'
#
loop_
_entity.id
_entity.type
_entity.pdbx_description
1 polymer ?
#
loop_
_entity_poly.entity_id
_entity_poly.type
_entity_poly.pdbx_seq_one_letter_code
_entity_poly.pdbx_strand_id
1 'polypeptide(L)'
;MPKECLPPDGIIVENEGIPICAGGLYVCDGTAFGLMEWIVTDKQANSRKTHSALKLCIDDIMKLAKNKGLKLVYTATKEQALHKRYTKYHNMVLTESNVKTFLRDLDGSYSKYLTWISDDEQIDNLNK
;
A
#
# COMPACT_ATOMS: atom_id res chain seq x y z
N MET A 1 1.13 13.18 -1.96
CA MET A 1 2.41 12.53 -2.34
C MET A 1 2.81 13.02 -3.72
N PRO A 2 4.04 13.48 -3.92
CA PRO A 2 4.49 13.92 -5.24
C PRO A 2 4.45 12.80 -6.28
N LYS A 3 4.13 13.15 -7.51
CA LYS A 3 3.96 12.17 -8.59
C LYS A 3 5.21 11.30 -8.80
N GLU A 4 6.39 11.89 -8.70
CA GLU A 4 7.66 11.18 -8.87
C GLU A 4 7.97 10.19 -7.75
N CYS A 5 7.23 10.26 -6.64
CA CYS A 5 7.37 9.34 -5.50
C CYS A 5 6.34 8.22 -5.49
N LEU A 6 5.40 8.23 -6.45
CA LEU A 6 4.40 7.16 -6.56
C LEU A 6 4.99 5.92 -7.23
N PRO A 7 4.43 4.72 -6.96
CA PRO A 7 4.94 3.51 -7.61
C PRO A 7 4.83 3.60 -9.14
N PRO A 8 5.87 3.18 -9.87
CA PRO A 8 5.82 3.20 -11.33
C PRO A 8 4.90 2.15 -11.93
N ASP A 9 4.65 1.08 -11.18
CA ASP A 9 3.79 -0.02 -11.60
C ASP A 9 2.60 -0.13 -10.65
N GLY A 10 1.47 -0.56 -11.18
CA GLY A 10 0.28 -0.73 -10.37
C GLY A 10 -0.82 -1.48 -11.07
N ILE A 11 -1.85 -1.79 -10.31
CA ILE A 11 -3.04 -2.48 -10.77
C ILE A 11 -4.25 -1.62 -10.39
N ILE A 12 -5.15 -1.44 -11.35
CA ILE A 12 -6.46 -0.83 -11.10
C ILE A 12 -7.51 -1.87 -11.48
N VAL A 13 -8.41 -2.15 -10.56
CA VAL A 13 -9.54 -3.06 -10.80
C VAL A 13 -10.79 -2.23 -11.00
N GLU A 14 -11.43 -2.44 -12.15
CA GLU A 14 -12.64 -1.71 -12.53
C GLU A 14 -13.84 -2.65 -12.61
N ASN A 15 -15.02 -2.10 -12.38
CA ASN A 15 -16.29 -2.76 -12.62
C ASN A 15 -17.11 -1.85 -13.52
N GLU A 16 -17.43 -2.33 -14.74
CA GLU A 16 -18.18 -1.56 -15.74
C GLU A 16 -17.57 -0.17 -15.99
N GLY A 17 -16.22 -0.13 -16.08
CA GLY A 17 -15.49 1.10 -16.33
C GLY A 17 -15.29 1.99 -15.12
N ILE A 18 -15.78 1.59 -13.94
CA ILE A 18 -15.65 2.36 -12.70
C ILE A 18 -14.55 1.74 -11.85
N PRO A 19 -13.47 2.49 -11.50
CA PRO A 19 -12.43 1.97 -10.63
C PRO A 19 -12.97 1.64 -9.24
N ILE A 20 -12.69 0.43 -8.76
CA ILE A 20 -13.12 -0.05 -7.44
C ILE A 20 -11.93 -0.11 -6.48
N CYS A 21 -10.78 -0.52 -6.98
CA CYS A 21 -9.58 -0.72 -6.17
C CYS A 21 -8.35 -0.44 -6.98
N ALA A 22 -7.31 0.06 -6.33
CA ALA A 22 -6.00 0.22 -6.93
C ALA A 22 -4.92 -0.12 -5.91
N GLY A 23 -3.74 -0.47 -6.41
CA GLY A 23 -2.56 -0.71 -5.60
C GLY A 23 -1.32 -0.57 -6.44
N GLY A 24 -0.19 -0.31 -5.80
CA GLY A 24 1.08 -0.06 -6.47
C GLY A 24 2.19 -0.98 -6.00
N LEU A 25 3.20 -1.10 -6.83
CA LEU A 25 4.39 -1.91 -6.57
C LEU A 25 5.64 -1.06 -6.81
N TYR A 26 6.45 -0.91 -5.77
CA TYR A 26 7.82 -0.41 -5.88
C TYR A 26 8.76 -1.58 -5.99
N VAL A 27 9.74 -1.47 -6.85
CA VAL A 27 10.83 -2.44 -6.95
C VAL A 27 12.08 -1.78 -6.40
N CYS A 28 12.71 -2.42 -5.42
CA CYS A 28 13.99 -1.93 -4.90
C CYS A 28 15.09 -2.29 -5.89
N ASP A 29 15.59 -1.29 -6.59
CA ASP A 29 16.49 -1.42 -7.72
C ASP A 29 17.73 -2.26 -7.35
N GLY A 30 18.10 -3.16 -8.24
CA GLY A 30 19.23 -4.06 -8.01
C GLY A 30 18.99 -5.19 -7.02
N THR A 31 17.75 -5.40 -6.58
CA THR A 31 17.40 -6.45 -5.62
C THR A 31 16.20 -7.28 -6.12
N ALA A 32 15.93 -8.39 -5.42
CA ALA A 32 14.74 -9.19 -5.66
C ALA A 32 13.62 -8.88 -4.64
N PHE A 33 13.57 -7.63 -4.16
CA PHE A 33 12.67 -7.17 -3.11
C PHE A 33 11.77 -6.04 -3.63
N GLY A 34 10.50 -6.07 -3.27
CA GLY A 34 9.55 -5.03 -3.63
C GLY A 34 8.64 -4.63 -2.49
N LEU A 35 7.99 -3.49 -2.66
CA LEU A 35 7.03 -2.94 -1.70
C LEU A 35 5.68 -2.81 -2.37
N MET A 36 4.65 -3.41 -1.77
CA MET A 36 3.27 -3.21 -2.19
C MET A 36 2.68 -2.09 -1.33
N GLU A 37 2.28 -1.01 -1.97
CA GLU A 37 1.78 0.18 -1.28
C GLU A 37 0.59 0.79 -2.01
N TRP A 38 -0.06 1.74 -1.35
CA TRP A 38 -1.14 2.52 -1.93
C TRP A 38 -2.35 1.67 -2.31
N ILE A 39 -2.68 0.67 -1.49
CA ILE A 39 -3.92 -0.08 -1.66
C ILE A 39 -5.07 0.83 -1.24
N VAL A 40 -5.88 1.21 -2.22
CA VAL A 40 -7.02 2.11 -2.01
C VAL A 40 -8.27 1.51 -2.65
N THR A 41 -9.41 1.81 -2.06
CA THR A 41 -10.71 1.33 -2.54
C THR A 41 -11.68 2.49 -2.69
N ASP A 42 -12.67 2.31 -3.57
CA ASP A 42 -13.79 3.24 -3.69
C ASP A 42 -14.71 3.05 -2.47
N LYS A 43 -14.83 4.10 -1.68
CA LYS A 43 -15.66 4.09 -0.46
C LYS A 43 -17.14 3.94 -0.75
N GLN A 44 -17.56 4.25 -1.98
CA GLN A 44 -18.97 4.15 -2.40
C GLN A 44 -19.33 2.78 -2.96
N ALA A 45 -18.34 1.93 -3.25
CA ALA A 45 -18.59 0.57 -3.71
C ALA A 45 -19.12 -0.29 -2.56
N ASN A 46 -20.00 -1.25 -2.85
CA ASN A 46 -20.49 -2.16 -1.83
C ASN A 46 -19.39 -3.13 -1.37
N SER A 47 -19.54 -3.70 -0.18
CA SER A 47 -18.52 -4.53 0.45
C SER A 47 -18.19 -5.79 -0.34
N ARG A 48 -19.15 -6.37 -1.04
CA ARG A 48 -18.92 -7.57 -1.86
C ARG A 48 -18.02 -7.26 -3.06
N LYS A 49 -18.30 -6.15 -3.77
CA LYS A 49 -17.47 -5.70 -4.90
C LYS A 49 -16.06 -5.34 -4.42
N THR A 50 -15.96 -4.63 -3.31
CA THR A 50 -14.69 -4.26 -2.72
C THR A 50 -13.86 -5.48 -2.34
N HIS A 51 -14.49 -6.49 -1.73
CA HIS A 51 -13.81 -7.74 -1.35
C HIS A 51 -13.21 -8.43 -2.58
N SER A 52 -14.02 -8.60 -3.62
CA SER A 52 -13.58 -9.27 -4.87
C SER A 52 -12.49 -8.46 -5.57
N ALA A 53 -12.66 -7.13 -5.63
CA ALA A 53 -11.68 -6.25 -6.27
C ALA A 53 -10.34 -6.25 -5.53
N LEU A 54 -10.35 -6.20 -4.21
CA LEU A 54 -9.12 -6.26 -3.40
C LEU A 54 -8.38 -7.58 -3.61
N LYS A 55 -9.10 -8.69 -3.60
CA LYS A 55 -8.48 -9.99 -3.83
C LYS A 55 -7.79 -10.04 -5.19
N LEU A 56 -8.48 -9.61 -6.22
CA LEU A 56 -7.92 -9.57 -7.59
C LEU A 56 -6.74 -8.60 -7.67
N CYS A 57 -6.87 -7.41 -7.12
CA CYS A 57 -5.83 -6.39 -7.15
C CYS A 57 -4.53 -6.90 -6.52
N ILE A 58 -4.62 -7.45 -5.31
CA ILE A 58 -3.44 -7.94 -4.59
C ILE A 58 -2.85 -9.17 -5.28
N ASP A 59 -3.68 -10.10 -5.73
CA ASP A 59 -3.20 -11.27 -6.48
C ASP A 59 -2.48 -10.84 -7.77
N ASP A 60 -2.99 -9.85 -8.47
CA ASP A 60 -2.36 -9.35 -9.70
C ASP A 60 -1.06 -8.59 -9.42
N ILE A 61 -0.97 -7.87 -8.31
CA ILE A 61 0.30 -7.24 -7.88
C ILE A 61 1.34 -8.32 -7.60
N MET A 62 0.96 -9.41 -6.95
CA MET A 62 1.87 -10.52 -6.68
C MET A 62 2.34 -11.21 -7.97
N LYS A 63 1.46 -11.37 -8.96
CA LYS A 63 1.84 -11.87 -10.28
C LYS A 63 2.80 -10.92 -10.98
N LEU A 64 2.52 -9.63 -10.94
CA LEU A 64 3.40 -8.61 -11.50
C LEU A 64 4.78 -8.67 -10.87
N ALA A 65 4.84 -8.77 -9.54
CA ALA A 65 6.10 -8.90 -8.80
C ALA A 65 6.87 -10.14 -9.23
N LYS A 66 6.20 -11.28 -9.31
CA LYS A 66 6.82 -12.54 -9.75
C LYS A 66 7.35 -12.43 -11.17
N ASN A 67 6.60 -11.80 -12.07
CA ASN A 67 7.03 -11.62 -13.47
C ASN A 67 8.25 -10.70 -13.58
N LYS A 68 8.45 -9.81 -12.63
CA LYS A 68 9.64 -8.95 -12.55
C LYS A 68 10.83 -9.63 -11.88
N GLY A 69 10.69 -10.88 -11.47
CA GLY A 69 11.76 -11.64 -10.82
C GLY A 69 11.92 -11.36 -9.34
N LEU A 70 10.95 -10.71 -8.70
CA LEU A 70 11.00 -10.47 -7.26
C LEU A 70 10.75 -11.78 -6.50
N LYS A 71 11.42 -11.92 -5.36
CA LYS A 71 11.31 -13.08 -4.47
C LYS A 71 10.57 -12.75 -3.18
N LEU A 72 10.59 -11.49 -2.78
CA LEU A 72 9.91 -11.04 -1.56
C LEU A 72 9.16 -9.75 -1.86
N VAL A 73 7.94 -9.67 -1.35
CA VAL A 73 7.13 -8.45 -1.38
C VAL A 73 6.75 -8.10 0.05
N TYR A 74 7.08 -6.88 0.43
CA TYR A 74 6.81 -6.31 1.74
C TYR A 74 5.67 -5.31 1.65
N THR A 75 4.84 -5.26 2.67
CA THR A 75 3.84 -4.20 2.82
C THR A 75 3.67 -3.86 4.30
N ALA A 76 3.27 -2.64 4.56
CA ALA A 76 2.90 -2.18 5.89
C ALA A 76 1.56 -1.45 5.79
N THR A 77 0.66 -1.69 6.72
CA THR A 77 -0.63 -1.03 6.75
C THR A 77 -1.16 -0.90 8.16
N LYS A 78 -1.87 0.21 8.41
CA LYS A 78 -2.63 0.42 9.65
C LYS A 78 -4.03 -0.19 9.58
N GLU A 79 -4.51 -0.53 8.39
CA GLU A 79 -5.88 -0.98 8.15
C GLU A 79 -6.07 -2.42 8.62
N GLN A 80 -6.83 -2.60 9.70
CA GLN A 80 -7.07 -3.93 10.26
C GLN A 80 -7.76 -4.88 9.29
N ALA A 81 -8.62 -4.35 8.43
CA ALA A 81 -9.26 -5.16 7.40
C ALA A 81 -8.25 -5.79 6.43
N LEU A 82 -7.15 -5.07 6.14
CA LEU A 82 -6.07 -5.58 5.30
C LEU A 82 -5.19 -6.59 6.04
N HIS A 83 -4.99 -6.42 7.36
CA HIS A 83 -4.18 -7.36 8.16
C HIS A 83 -4.68 -8.79 8.04
N LYS A 84 -5.98 -8.99 8.28
CA LYS A 84 -6.59 -10.31 8.19
C LYS A 84 -6.57 -10.85 6.77
N ARG A 85 -6.80 -9.97 5.80
CA ARG A 85 -6.84 -10.34 4.40
C ARG A 85 -5.50 -10.88 3.91
N TYR A 86 -4.41 -10.22 4.24
CA TYR A 86 -3.07 -10.62 3.79
C TYR A 86 -2.71 -12.03 4.24
N THR A 87 -2.97 -12.37 5.48
CA THR A 87 -2.67 -13.72 5.99
C THR A 87 -3.66 -14.76 5.50
N LYS A 88 -4.94 -14.41 5.40
CA LYS A 88 -6.00 -15.37 5.06
C LYS A 88 -6.04 -15.70 3.57
N TYR A 89 -5.85 -14.71 2.70
CA TYR A 89 -6.09 -14.87 1.26
C TYR A 89 -4.85 -14.75 0.39
N HIS A 90 -3.75 -14.23 0.90
CA HIS A 90 -2.58 -13.88 0.08
C HIS A 90 -1.28 -14.51 0.54
N ASN A 91 -1.34 -15.48 1.44
CA ASN A 91 -0.16 -16.22 1.94
C ASN A 91 0.94 -15.31 2.49
N MET A 92 0.58 -14.18 3.06
CA MET A 92 1.54 -13.28 3.67
C MET A 92 1.73 -13.63 5.15
N VAL A 93 2.90 -13.37 5.68
CA VAL A 93 3.27 -13.68 7.05
C VAL A 93 3.45 -12.36 7.81
N LEU A 94 2.80 -12.23 8.96
CA LEU A 94 3.04 -11.10 9.84
C LEU A 94 4.45 -11.21 10.42
N THR A 95 5.32 -10.25 10.10
CA THR A 95 6.71 -10.23 10.58
C THR A 95 6.90 -9.34 11.79
N GLU A 96 6.26 -8.16 11.79
CA GLU A 96 6.33 -7.23 12.89
C GLU A 96 4.99 -6.51 13.10
N SER A 97 4.69 -6.19 14.35
CA SER A 97 3.62 -5.27 14.73
C SER A 97 4.25 -4.11 15.53
N ASN A 98 3.49 -3.09 15.86
CA ASN A 98 3.97 -1.95 16.63
C ASN A 98 5.14 -1.19 15.96
N VAL A 99 5.07 -1.08 14.64
CA VAL A 99 6.09 -0.36 13.86
C VAL A 99 5.68 1.11 13.77
N LYS A 100 6.67 2.00 13.92
CA LYS A 100 6.51 3.43 13.66
C LYS A 100 7.21 3.77 12.35
N THR A 101 6.62 4.67 11.58
CA THR A 101 7.19 5.08 10.30
C THR A 101 7.75 6.50 10.39
N PHE A 102 8.82 6.75 9.65
CA PHE A 102 9.49 8.05 9.64
C PHE A 102 9.71 8.47 8.19
N LEU A 103 9.61 9.76 7.94
CA LEU A 103 9.83 10.35 6.62
C LEU A 103 10.70 11.59 6.77
N ARG A 104 11.65 11.76 5.87
CA ARG A 104 12.45 12.97 5.77
C ARG A 104 12.36 13.52 4.35
N ASP A 105 12.11 14.82 4.25
CA ASP A 105 12.19 15.56 3.00
C ASP A 105 13.64 16.02 2.82
N LEU A 106 14.35 15.46 1.86
CA LEU A 106 15.80 15.64 1.74
C LEU A 106 16.22 17.03 1.30
N ASP A 107 15.39 17.73 0.51
CA ASP A 107 15.74 19.04 -0.02
C ASP A 107 14.73 20.14 0.35
N GLY A 108 13.73 19.83 1.14
CA GLY A 108 12.71 20.78 1.55
C GLY A 108 11.62 21.05 0.51
N SER A 109 11.71 20.44 -0.68
CA SER A 109 10.76 20.70 -1.78
C SER A 109 9.36 20.19 -1.50
N TYR A 110 9.21 19.19 -0.63
CA TYR A 110 7.96 18.50 -0.37
C TYR A 110 7.43 18.67 1.05
N SER A 111 7.93 19.66 1.78
CA SER A 111 7.57 19.87 3.18
C SER A 111 6.06 19.98 3.40
N LYS A 112 5.32 20.52 2.42
CA LYS A 112 3.86 20.58 2.48
C LYS A 112 3.19 19.20 2.57
N TYR A 113 3.84 18.15 2.09
CA TYR A 113 3.31 16.78 2.15
C TYR A 113 3.49 16.15 3.52
N LEU A 114 4.38 16.69 4.35
CA LEU A 114 4.58 16.24 5.72
C LEU A 114 3.43 16.66 6.64
N THR A 115 2.63 17.63 6.22
CA THR A 115 1.44 18.05 6.95
C THR A 115 0.30 17.03 6.90
N TRP A 116 0.47 15.94 6.17
CA TRP A 116 -0.50 14.83 6.15
C TRP A 116 -0.52 14.03 7.43
N ILE A 117 0.51 14.16 8.27
CA ILE A 117 0.49 13.55 9.58
C ILE A 117 -0.66 14.20 10.34
N SER A 118 -1.63 13.39 10.78
CA SER A 118 -2.79 13.92 11.49
C SER A 118 -2.37 14.60 12.80
N ASP A 119 -3.13 15.60 13.20
CA ASP A 119 -2.90 16.27 14.50
C ASP A 119 -2.95 15.27 15.64
N ASP A 120 -3.84 14.26 15.55
CA ASP A 120 -3.96 13.21 16.56
C ASP A 120 -2.68 12.39 16.68
N GLU A 121 -2.05 12.03 15.55
CA GLU A 121 -0.78 11.29 15.51
C GLU A 121 0.35 12.14 16.12
N GLN A 122 0.38 13.42 15.82
CA GLN A 122 1.36 14.33 16.39
C GLN A 122 1.20 14.46 17.92
N ILE A 123 -0.03 14.57 18.39
CA ILE A 123 -0.33 14.63 19.83
C ILE A 123 0.12 13.34 20.52
N ASP A 124 -0.18 12.18 19.94
CA ASP A 124 0.25 10.89 20.48
C ASP A 124 1.78 10.80 20.57
N ASN A 125 2.49 11.30 19.57
CA ASN A 125 3.95 11.31 19.57
C ASN A 125 4.53 12.24 20.64
N LEU A 126 3.88 13.37 20.88
CA LEU A 126 4.30 14.32 21.92
C LEU A 126 4.08 13.77 23.33
N ASN A 127 3.07 12.92 23.52
CA ASN A 127 2.73 12.33 24.82
C ASN A 127 3.52 11.06 25.15
N LYS A 128 4.34 10.60 24.23
CA LYS A 128 5.23 9.47 24.44
C LYS A 128 6.62 9.94 24.85
#